data_974f3995f3d2977f5521bee06e5d393c
#
_entry.id   974f3995f3d2977f5521bee06e5d393c
#
_cell.length_a   1.000
_cell.length_b   1.000
_cell.length_c   1.000
_cell.angle_alpha   90.00
_cell.angle_beta   90.00
_cell.angle_gamma   90.00
#
_symmetry.space_group_name_H-M   'P 1'
#
loop_
_entity.id
_entity.type
_entity.pdbx_description
1 polymer ?
#
loop_
_entity_poly.entity_id
_entity_poly.type
_entity_poly.pdbx_seq_one_letter_code
_entity_poly.pdbx_strand_id
1 'polypeptide(L)'
;MNTVLVSLLVNSGILLALGATLYAAPSPLLNPHSVPFGVRVPPDKADALEVTEQRRRYRALLLPATLIVTVTALVVGAVLDSVAVGGVAALVLCAIAAALWLSAHRALARAKERGNWYEHVRQGVVMDTSLRTDPVRLPWAWTIPSLVVVVVTAVAGAIVYPQLPEMMALPERASGGTVYREITTTFWTAFSLVFAQILLTATVIGTVAAVLRARADLDVSRPRSSAARHRRYLSLTARSLLGIAALLNLMLLGLSGMMWSDSRSGAVLSLVIGVPLIAAVAVSVPLVRIGPGGSRLALESGDGPGGLDGSDEGTGLVPRDDDRHWYGAGTVYANADDPAILVPRRVGTGWTVNVGNPRFLIISAAVLAIAAGATVVSVAVG
;
A
#
# COMPACT_ATOMS: atom_id res chain seq x y z
N MET A 1 34.56 -10.09 8.09
CA MET A 1 34.05 -9.40 6.91
C MET A 1 33.70 -7.98 7.33
N ASN A 2 34.22 -6.98 6.66
CA ASN A 2 34.05 -5.57 7.07
C ASN A 2 32.52 -5.23 7.10
N THR A 3 32.01 -4.76 8.23
CA THR A 3 30.57 -4.46 8.44
C THR A 3 30.04 -3.46 7.41
N VAL A 4 30.88 -2.51 6.99
CA VAL A 4 30.55 -1.54 5.94
C VAL A 4 30.34 -2.24 4.58
N LEU A 5 31.21 -3.16 4.20
CA LEU A 5 31.06 -3.91 2.95
C LEU A 5 29.74 -4.70 2.91
N VAL A 6 29.39 -5.37 4.01
CA VAL A 6 28.10 -6.08 4.10
C VAL A 6 26.93 -5.12 3.92
N SER A 7 26.97 -3.96 4.59
CA SER A 7 25.92 -2.95 4.49
C SER A 7 25.80 -2.37 3.07
N LEU A 8 26.91 -2.15 2.37
CA LEU A 8 26.93 -1.69 0.97
C LEU A 8 26.34 -2.74 0.02
N LEU A 9 26.64 -4.02 0.23
CA LEU A 9 26.06 -5.11 -0.55
C LEU A 9 24.54 -5.24 -0.32
N VAL A 10 24.09 -5.10 0.94
CA VAL A 10 22.66 -5.09 1.28
C VAL A 10 21.97 -3.89 0.62
N ASN A 11 22.55 -2.69 0.69
CA ASN A 11 22.00 -1.51 0.01
C ASN A 11 21.92 -1.70 -1.50
N SER A 12 22.94 -2.31 -2.11
CA SER A 12 22.91 -2.63 -3.54
C SER A 12 21.78 -3.60 -3.89
N GLY A 13 21.55 -4.63 -3.06
CA GLY A 13 20.41 -5.54 -3.19
C GLY A 13 19.06 -4.81 -3.10
N ILE A 14 18.93 -3.88 -2.16
CA ILE A 14 17.72 -3.04 -1.99
C ILE A 14 17.50 -2.16 -3.22
N LEU A 15 18.54 -1.52 -3.76
CA LEU A 15 18.46 -0.69 -4.97
C LEU A 15 18.04 -1.50 -6.20
N LEU A 16 18.56 -2.71 -6.36
CA LEU A 16 18.17 -3.61 -7.45
C LEU A 16 16.72 -4.08 -7.29
N ALA A 17 16.28 -4.40 -6.08
CA ALA A 17 14.89 -4.75 -5.79
C ALA A 17 13.93 -3.59 -6.03
N LEU A 18 14.32 -2.36 -5.65
CA LEU A 18 13.59 -1.14 -5.95
C LEU A 18 13.50 -0.94 -7.48
N GLY A 19 14.62 -1.06 -8.19
CA GLY A 19 14.66 -0.97 -9.65
C GLY A 19 13.76 -1.99 -10.34
N ALA A 20 13.75 -3.25 -9.87
CA ALA A 20 12.86 -4.29 -10.39
C ALA A 20 11.38 -3.94 -10.14
N THR A 21 11.06 -3.39 -8.97
CA THR A 21 9.70 -2.93 -8.64
C THR A 21 9.26 -1.79 -9.56
N LEU A 22 10.12 -0.79 -9.75
CA LEU A 22 9.88 0.34 -10.65
C LEU A 22 9.78 -0.12 -12.12
N TYR A 23 10.59 -1.10 -12.55
CA TYR A 23 10.51 -1.70 -13.88
C TYR A 23 9.18 -2.41 -14.13
N ALA A 24 8.61 -3.03 -13.11
CA ALA A 24 7.30 -3.66 -13.18
C ALA A 24 6.14 -2.63 -13.10
N ALA A 25 6.39 -1.40 -12.65
CA ALA A 25 5.35 -0.40 -12.42
C ALA A 25 4.41 -0.14 -13.60
N PRO A 26 4.85 -0.03 -14.89
CA PRO A 26 3.93 0.18 -16.01
C PRO A 26 3.24 -1.10 -16.49
N SER A 27 3.39 -2.21 -15.77
CA SER A 27 2.78 -3.49 -16.15
C SER A 27 1.25 -3.46 -15.99
N PRO A 28 0.49 -4.10 -16.90
CA PRO A 28 -0.93 -4.36 -16.70
C PRO A 28 -1.22 -5.27 -15.49
N LEU A 29 -0.18 -5.90 -14.92
CA LEU A 29 -0.29 -6.68 -13.68
C LEU A 29 -0.58 -5.79 -12.47
N LEU A 30 -0.04 -4.58 -12.45
CA LEU A 30 -0.13 -3.66 -11.32
C LEU A 30 -1.13 -2.53 -11.55
N ASN A 31 -1.48 -2.23 -12.82
CA ASN A 31 -2.38 -1.13 -13.17
C ASN A 31 -3.63 -1.64 -13.90
N PRO A 32 -4.74 -0.90 -13.85
CA PRO A 32 -5.88 -1.16 -14.72
C PRO A 32 -5.45 -1.09 -16.20
N HIS A 33 -5.91 -2.05 -17.01
CA HIS A 33 -5.51 -2.15 -18.41
C HIS A 33 -5.85 -0.89 -19.23
N SER A 34 -7.00 -0.27 -18.92
CA SER A 34 -7.50 0.96 -19.56
C SER A 34 -6.85 2.26 -19.05
N VAL A 35 -5.80 2.18 -18.19
CA VAL A 35 -5.16 3.36 -17.60
C VAL A 35 -3.63 3.28 -17.66
N PRO A 36 -3.02 3.13 -18.85
CA PRO A 36 -1.57 3.11 -18.98
C PRO A 36 -0.97 4.45 -18.59
N PHE A 37 0.07 4.42 -17.74
CA PHE A 37 0.76 5.61 -17.21
C PHE A 37 -0.18 6.66 -16.60
N GLY A 38 -1.33 6.25 -16.05
CA GLY A 38 -2.29 7.14 -15.43
C GLY A 38 -3.21 7.90 -16.41
N VAL A 39 -3.12 7.64 -17.71
CA VAL A 39 -4.01 8.20 -18.74
C VAL A 39 -5.12 7.21 -19.03
N ARG A 40 -6.38 7.64 -18.90
CA ARG A 40 -7.52 6.78 -19.27
C ARG A 40 -7.67 6.69 -20.77
N VAL A 41 -7.73 5.48 -21.27
CA VAL A 41 -7.88 5.18 -22.70
C VAL A 41 -9.05 4.23 -22.94
N PRO A 42 -9.70 4.27 -24.11
CA PRO A 42 -10.69 3.27 -24.50
C PRO A 42 -10.06 1.87 -24.51
N PRO A 43 -10.83 0.78 -24.21
CA PRO A 43 -10.29 -0.58 -24.13
C PRO A 43 -9.58 -1.06 -25.39
N ASP A 44 -10.04 -0.66 -26.59
CA ASP A 44 -9.44 -0.95 -27.88
C ASP A 44 -8.08 -0.25 -28.11
N LYS A 45 -7.82 0.82 -27.38
CA LYS A 45 -6.55 1.58 -27.42
C LYS A 45 -5.57 1.21 -26.29
N ALA A 46 -5.95 0.32 -25.39
CA ALA A 46 -5.12 -0.05 -24.26
C ALA A 46 -3.78 -0.72 -24.64
N ASP A 47 -3.73 -1.38 -25.80
CA ASP A 47 -2.53 -1.99 -26.39
C ASP A 47 -2.10 -1.32 -27.72
N ALA A 48 -2.54 -0.07 -27.96
CA ALA A 48 -2.11 0.71 -29.11
C ALA A 48 -0.57 0.82 -29.17
N LEU A 49 -0.06 1.06 -30.38
CA LEU A 49 1.40 1.14 -30.62
C LEU A 49 2.06 2.18 -29.71
N GLU A 50 1.41 3.31 -29.51
CA GLU A 50 1.88 4.41 -28.67
C GLU A 50 2.02 3.97 -27.20
N VAL A 51 1.09 3.15 -26.69
CA VAL A 51 1.13 2.62 -25.32
C VAL A 51 2.28 1.63 -25.17
N THR A 52 2.41 0.69 -26.10
CA THR A 52 3.43 -0.36 -26.07
C THR A 52 4.82 0.22 -26.25
N GLU A 53 4.99 1.23 -27.09
CA GLU A 53 6.23 1.95 -27.30
C GLU A 53 6.67 2.72 -26.05
N GLN A 54 5.75 3.41 -25.36
CA GLN A 54 6.07 4.11 -24.11
C GLN A 54 6.45 3.12 -22.99
N ARG A 55 5.78 1.95 -22.89
CA ARG A 55 6.18 0.89 -21.96
C ARG A 55 7.59 0.37 -22.25
N ARG A 56 7.91 0.14 -23.54
CA ARG A 56 9.25 -0.32 -23.96
C ARG A 56 10.31 0.73 -23.66
N ARG A 57 10.06 1.99 -24.00
CA ARG A 57 10.97 3.11 -23.77
C ARG A 57 11.24 3.31 -22.27
N TYR A 58 10.21 3.31 -21.45
CA TYR A 58 10.35 3.43 -19.99
C TYR A 58 11.28 2.34 -19.45
N ARG A 59 11.04 1.08 -19.82
CA ARG A 59 11.85 -0.05 -19.37
C ARG A 59 13.27 -0.02 -19.87
N ALA A 60 13.47 0.35 -21.15
CA ALA A 60 14.78 0.44 -21.77
C ALA A 60 15.67 1.52 -21.16
N LEU A 61 15.09 2.60 -20.64
CA LEU A 61 15.83 3.68 -19.97
C LEU A 61 16.01 3.41 -18.47
N LEU A 62 15.03 2.82 -17.81
CA LEU A 62 15.08 2.57 -16.37
C LEU A 62 16.08 1.48 -16.00
N LEU A 63 16.21 0.42 -16.81
CA LEU A 63 17.11 -0.70 -16.50
C LEU A 63 18.58 -0.25 -16.42
N PRO A 64 19.17 0.42 -17.43
CA PRO A 64 20.54 0.92 -17.33
C PRO A 64 20.68 1.99 -16.24
N ALA A 65 19.69 2.85 -16.02
CA ALA A 65 19.71 3.82 -14.94
C ALA A 65 19.80 3.14 -13.57
N THR A 66 19.06 2.06 -13.35
CA THR A 66 19.12 1.27 -12.11
C THR A 66 20.52 0.71 -11.88
N LEU A 67 21.13 0.12 -12.92
CA LEU A 67 22.47 -0.44 -12.82
C LEU A 67 23.51 0.65 -12.56
N ILE A 68 23.47 1.76 -13.28
CA ILE A 68 24.40 2.89 -13.11
C ILE A 68 24.29 3.45 -11.69
N VAL A 69 23.07 3.75 -11.22
CA VAL A 69 22.85 4.28 -9.86
C VAL A 69 23.33 3.30 -8.79
N THR A 70 23.09 2.00 -8.97
CA THR A 70 23.51 0.98 -8.00
C THR A 70 25.04 0.86 -7.95
N VAL A 71 25.72 0.81 -9.11
CA VAL A 71 27.18 0.73 -9.17
C VAL A 71 27.81 2.01 -8.61
N THR A 72 27.28 3.18 -8.99
CA THR A 72 27.76 4.46 -8.43
C THR A 72 27.60 4.51 -6.92
N ALA A 73 26.45 4.08 -6.39
CA ALA A 73 26.21 4.04 -4.96
C ALA A 73 27.16 3.09 -4.22
N LEU A 74 27.47 1.95 -4.82
CA LEU A 74 28.43 0.99 -4.26
C LEU A 74 29.85 1.60 -4.21
N VAL A 75 30.31 2.18 -5.31
CA VAL A 75 31.65 2.77 -5.42
C VAL A 75 31.79 3.99 -4.49
N VAL A 76 30.85 4.92 -4.55
CA VAL A 76 30.89 6.15 -3.73
C VAL A 76 30.75 5.79 -2.25
N GLY A 77 29.88 4.85 -1.89
CA GLY A 77 29.72 4.36 -0.53
C GLY A 77 30.98 3.71 0.03
N ALA A 78 31.72 2.96 -0.81
CA ALA A 78 33.00 2.36 -0.45
C ALA A 78 34.11 3.42 -0.27
N VAL A 79 34.15 4.43 -1.14
CA VAL A 79 35.14 5.51 -1.05
C VAL A 79 34.90 6.43 0.14
N LEU A 80 33.64 6.74 0.44
CA LEU A 80 33.27 7.62 1.56
C LEU A 80 33.07 6.86 2.89
N ASP A 81 33.24 5.55 2.89
CA ASP A 81 32.94 4.66 4.03
C ASP A 81 31.57 4.94 4.66
N SER A 82 30.57 5.22 3.79
CA SER A 82 29.25 5.71 4.22
C SER A 82 28.10 4.89 3.64
N VAL A 83 27.28 4.35 4.53
CA VAL A 83 26.06 3.61 4.22
C VAL A 83 24.93 4.55 3.75
N ALA A 84 24.97 5.83 4.13
CA ALA A 84 23.94 6.82 3.80
C ALA A 84 23.81 7.07 2.29
N VAL A 85 24.86 6.80 1.50
CA VAL A 85 24.84 6.89 0.04
C VAL A 85 23.73 6.05 -0.59
N GLY A 86 23.40 4.88 -0.01
CA GLY A 86 22.31 4.03 -0.47
C GLY A 86 20.94 4.71 -0.42
N GLY A 87 20.66 5.49 0.62
CA GLY A 87 19.42 6.26 0.74
C GLY A 87 19.31 7.36 -0.32
N VAL A 88 20.39 8.10 -0.54
CA VAL A 88 20.44 9.13 -1.61
C VAL A 88 20.26 8.50 -2.98
N ALA A 89 20.93 7.39 -3.25
CA ALA A 89 20.79 6.65 -4.52
C ALA A 89 19.36 6.17 -4.75
N ALA A 90 18.66 5.70 -3.72
CA ALA A 90 17.25 5.31 -3.82
C ALA A 90 16.37 6.50 -4.21
N LEU A 91 16.58 7.67 -3.62
CA LEU A 91 15.86 8.89 -3.99
C LEU A 91 16.14 9.31 -5.44
N VAL A 92 17.40 9.24 -5.87
CA VAL A 92 17.78 9.53 -7.27
C VAL A 92 17.09 8.55 -8.23
N LEU A 93 17.08 7.26 -7.93
CA LEU A 93 16.42 6.26 -8.76
C LEU A 93 14.89 6.49 -8.83
N CYS A 94 14.26 6.82 -7.70
CA CYS A 94 12.85 7.21 -7.68
C CYS A 94 12.56 8.46 -8.52
N ALA A 95 13.43 9.47 -8.46
CA ALA A 95 13.30 10.70 -9.24
C ALA A 95 13.43 10.43 -10.76
N ILE A 96 14.38 9.59 -11.17
CA ILE A 96 14.52 9.14 -12.57
C ILE A 96 13.25 8.41 -13.03
N ALA A 97 12.77 7.44 -12.24
CA ALA A 97 11.57 6.69 -12.58
C ALA A 97 10.33 7.60 -12.68
N ALA A 98 10.18 8.58 -11.78
CA ALA A 98 9.10 9.56 -11.82
C ALA A 98 9.19 10.47 -13.06
N ALA A 99 10.38 10.91 -13.45
CA ALA A 99 10.59 11.69 -14.67
C ALA A 99 10.25 10.90 -15.94
N LEU A 100 10.65 9.64 -16.01
CA LEU A 100 10.30 8.74 -17.12
C LEU A 100 8.79 8.47 -17.17
N TRP A 101 8.14 8.24 -16.01
CA TRP A 101 6.71 8.08 -15.92
C TRP A 101 5.95 9.31 -16.40
N LEU A 102 6.35 10.49 -15.94
CA LEU A 102 5.74 11.77 -16.33
C LEU A 102 5.91 12.04 -17.82
N SER A 103 7.06 11.68 -18.41
CA SER A 103 7.30 11.83 -19.85
C SER A 103 6.38 10.91 -20.67
N ALA A 104 6.21 9.66 -20.22
CA ALA A 104 5.30 8.70 -20.86
C ALA A 104 3.84 9.14 -20.73
N HIS A 105 3.42 9.60 -19.54
CA HIS A 105 2.10 10.17 -19.31
C HIS A 105 1.78 11.30 -20.28
N ARG A 106 2.69 12.29 -20.39
CA ARG A 106 2.52 13.44 -21.32
C ARG A 106 2.49 13.02 -22.78
N ALA A 107 3.28 12.00 -23.14
CA ALA A 107 3.30 11.49 -24.51
C ALA A 107 1.96 10.83 -24.88
N LEU A 108 1.41 10.00 -23.97
CA LEU A 108 0.13 9.33 -24.16
C LEU A 108 -1.05 10.31 -24.14
N ALA A 109 -1.06 11.29 -23.23
CA ALA A 109 -2.08 12.31 -23.20
C ALA A 109 -2.15 13.07 -24.55
N ARG A 110 -0.99 13.47 -25.08
CA ARG A 110 -0.91 14.11 -26.40
C ARG A 110 -1.31 13.18 -27.57
N ALA A 111 -1.00 11.89 -27.50
CA ALA A 111 -1.42 10.92 -28.50
C ALA A 111 -2.94 10.73 -28.48
N LYS A 112 -3.54 10.61 -27.29
CA LYS A 112 -4.99 10.54 -27.06
C LYS A 112 -5.72 11.76 -27.66
N GLU A 113 -5.21 12.98 -27.38
CA GLU A 113 -5.80 14.22 -27.91
C GLU A 113 -5.68 14.30 -29.44
N ARG A 114 -4.48 14.05 -30.00
CA ARG A 114 -4.27 14.07 -31.46
C ARG A 114 -5.06 13.03 -32.21
N GLY A 115 -5.26 11.87 -31.60
CA GLY A 115 -6.01 10.75 -32.20
C GLY A 115 -7.51 10.81 -31.95
N ASN A 116 -8.02 11.80 -31.20
CA ASN A 116 -9.43 11.93 -30.80
C ASN A 116 -10.02 10.61 -30.31
N TRP A 117 -9.29 9.90 -29.41
CA TRP A 117 -9.60 8.52 -29.05
C TRP A 117 -11.01 8.31 -28.44
N TYR A 118 -11.65 9.37 -27.98
CA TYR A 118 -12.98 9.34 -27.40
C TYR A 118 -14.11 9.90 -28.28
N GLU A 119 -13.80 10.40 -29.52
CA GLU A 119 -14.75 11.12 -30.35
C GLU A 119 -15.92 10.25 -30.84
N HIS A 120 -15.65 8.97 -31.16
CA HIS A 120 -16.66 8.06 -31.72
C HIS A 120 -17.12 6.94 -30.76
N VAL A 121 -16.78 7.04 -29.47
CA VAL A 121 -17.13 6.00 -28.49
C VAL A 121 -18.25 6.47 -27.56
N ARG A 122 -19.20 5.59 -27.28
CA ARG A 122 -20.26 5.85 -26.32
C ARG A 122 -19.73 5.73 -24.91
N GLN A 123 -19.53 6.85 -24.25
CA GLN A 123 -19.05 6.90 -22.88
C GLN A 123 -20.20 6.71 -21.88
N GLY A 124 -19.95 5.96 -20.82
CA GLY A 124 -20.92 5.74 -19.74
C GLY A 124 -20.28 5.66 -18.36
N VAL A 125 -21.11 5.86 -17.35
CA VAL A 125 -20.82 5.54 -15.96
C VAL A 125 -21.88 4.57 -15.51
N VAL A 126 -21.48 3.42 -15.01
CA VAL A 126 -22.40 2.43 -14.46
C VAL A 126 -22.30 2.44 -12.95
N MET A 127 -23.43 2.49 -12.29
CA MET A 127 -23.57 2.28 -10.85
C MET A 127 -24.39 1.04 -10.62
N ASP A 128 -23.81 0.05 -9.96
CA ASP A 128 -24.56 -1.11 -9.49
C ASP A 128 -25.18 -0.77 -8.12
N THR A 129 -26.50 -0.64 -8.10
CA THR A 129 -27.26 -0.36 -6.88
C THR A 129 -27.14 -1.48 -5.86
N SER A 130 -26.82 -2.71 -6.29
CA SER A 130 -26.67 -3.86 -5.40
C SER A 130 -25.51 -3.68 -4.41
N LEU A 131 -24.46 -2.95 -4.78
CA LEU A 131 -23.36 -2.61 -3.87
C LEU A 131 -23.77 -1.67 -2.73
N ARG A 132 -24.87 -0.92 -2.91
CA ARG A 132 -25.46 -0.04 -1.90
C ARG A 132 -26.52 -0.74 -1.04
N THR A 133 -27.35 -1.58 -1.66
CA THR A 133 -28.44 -2.29 -0.96
C THR A 133 -27.93 -3.47 -0.14
N ASP A 134 -26.88 -4.13 -0.61
CA ASP A 134 -26.20 -5.23 0.10
C ASP A 134 -24.68 -5.02 0.11
N PRO A 135 -24.18 -4.09 0.94
CA PRO A 135 -22.76 -3.80 1.04
C PRO A 135 -21.98 -4.96 1.67
N VAL A 136 -20.73 -5.12 1.25
CA VAL A 136 -19.82 -6.08 1.88
C VAL A 136 -19.63 -5.69 3.35
N ARG A 137 -19.98 -6.60 4.26
CA ARG A 137 -19.88 -6.37 5.70
C ARG A 137 -18.47 -6.62 6.19
N LEU A 138 -18.09 -5.90 7.25
CA LEU A 138 -16.83 -6.12 7.94
C LEU A 138 -16.77 -7.57 8.47
N PRO A 139 -15.74 -8.35 8.12
CA PRO A 139 -15.63 -9.73 8.57
C PRO A 139 -15.13 -9.80 10.03
N TRP A 140 -15.99 -9.53 11.00
CA TRP A 140 -15.66 -9.41 12.43
C TRP A 140 -14.92 -10.64 12.99
N ALA A 141 -15.18 -11.84 12.49
CA ALA A 141 -14.45 -13.03 12.92
C ALA A 141 -12.93 -12.92 12.66
N TRP A 142 -12.51 -12.14 11.65
CA TRP A 142 -11.11 -11.92 11.34
C TRP A 142 -10.43 -10.86 12.22
N THR A 143 -11.18 -10.13 13.04
CA THR A 143 -10.61 -9.23 14.06
C THR A 143 -10.23 -10.00 15.33
N ILE A 144 -10.84 -11.17 15.58
CA ILE A 144 -10.64 -11.97 16.79
C ILE A 144 -9.16 -12.30 17.03
N PRO A 145 -8.36 -12.76 16.04
CA PRO A 145 -6.95 -13.05 16.28
C PRO A 145 -6.16 -11.84 16.80
N SER A 146 -6.38 -10.65 16.23
CA SER A 146 -5.75 -9.42 16.73
C SER A 146 -6.14 -9.12 18.18
N LEU A 147 -7.44 -9.20 18.49
CA LEU A 147 -7.95 -8.92 19.83
C LEU A 147 -7.42 -9.92 20.86
N VAL A 148 -7.38 -11.21 20.51
CA VAL A 148 -6.79 -12.24 21.37
C VAL A 148 -5.33 -11.94 21.67
N VAL A 149 -4.53 -11.60 20.67
CA VAL A 149 -3.12 -11.26 20.88
C VAL A 149 -2.97 -10.02 21.77
N VAL A 150 -3.77 -8.98 21.57
CA VAL A 150 -3.76 -7.78 22.44
C VAL A 150 -4.08 -8.14 23.88
N VAL A 151 -5.13 -8.94 24.12
CA VAL A 151 -5.51 -9.38 25.46
C VAL A 151 -4.41 -10.23 26.09
N VAL A 152 -3.86 -11.19 25.35
CA VAL A 152 -2.73 -12.03 25.83
C VAL A 152 -1.54 -11.16 26.22
N THR A 153 -1.18 -10.17 25.39
CA THR A 153 -0.08 -9.25 25.69
C THR A 153 -0.36 -8.44 26.96
N ALA A 154 -1.58 -7.90 27.09
CA ALA A 154 -1.98 -7.10 28.26
C ALA A 154 -1.97 -7.93 29.56
N VAL A 155 -2.51 -9.16 29.51
CA VAL A 155 -2.51 -10.07 30.67
C VAL A 155 -1.09 -10.50 31.05
N ALA A 156 -0.26 -10.88 30.06
CA ALA A 156 1.14 -11.23 30.30
C ALA A 156 1.90 -10.06 30.94
N GLY A 157 1.71 -8.84 30.38
CA GLY A 157 2.27 -7.63 30.94
C GLY A 157 1.85 -7.35 32.38
N ALA A 158 0.56 -7.53 32.70
CA ALA A 158 0.05 -7.34 34.06
C ALA A 158 0.64 -8.33 35.06
N ILE A 159 0.86 -9.59 34.64
CA ILE A 159 1.47 -10.62 35.50
C ILE A 159 2.97 -10.30 35.75
N VAL A 160 3.68 -9.86 34.74
CA VAL A 160 5.14 -9.64 34.82
C VAL A 160 5.47 -8.26 35.42
N TYR A 161 4.58 -7.27 35.28
CA TYR A 161 4.81 -5.88 35.70
C TYR A 161 5.38 -5.71 37.13
N PRO A 162 4.90 -6.40 38.16
CA PRO A 162 5.44 -6.28 39.52
C PRO A 162 6.89 -6.78 39.69
N GLN A 163 7.38 -7.54 38.70
CA GLN A 163 8.71 -8.17 38.73
C GLN A 163 9.68 -7.49 37.77
N LEU A 164 9.25 -6.43 37.06
CA LEU A 164 10.11 -5.74 36.11
C LEU A 164 11.21 -4.96 36.82
N PRO A 165 12.44 -4.92 36.24
CA PRO A 165 13.53 -4.09 36.76
C PRO A 165 13.17 -2.60 36.63
N GLU A 166 13.88 -1.73 37.37
CA GLU A 166 13.70 -0.27 37.31
C GLU A 166 14.00 0.32 35.92
N MET A 167 14.85 -0.37 35.15
CA MET A 167 15.22 0.00 33.78
C MET A 167 14.99 -1.17 32.83
N MET A 168 14.38 -0.91 31.67
CA MET A 168 14.15 -1.91 30.62
C MET A 168 14.93 -1.54 29.36
N ALA A 169 15.43 -2.55 28.63
CA ALA A 169 16.11 -2.36 27.36
C ALA A 169 15.13 -2.39 26.18
N LEU A 170 15.09 -1.30 25.42
CA LEU A 170 14.32 -1.21 24.17
C LEU A 170 15.27 -1.32 22.97
N PRO A 171 15.08 -2.27 22.04
CA PRO A 171 15.91 -2.35 20.84
C PRO A 171 15.67 -1.13 19.94
N GLU A 172 16.74 -0.39 19.67
CA GLU A 172 16.76 0.75 18.76
C GLU A 172 17.73 0.48 17.60
N ARG A 173 17.34 0.86 16.38
CA ARG A 173 18.20 0.66 15.22
C ARG A 173 19.12 1.84 15.05
N ALA A 174 20.42 1.61 15.23
CA ALA A 174 21.48 2.60 14.98
C ALA A 174 22.26 2.26 13.69
N SER A 175 23.06 3.21 13.22
CA SER A 175 23.84 3.11 11.97
C SER A 175 24.80 1.91 11.91
N GLY A 176 25.16 1.32 13.05
CA GLY A 176 26.08 0.17 13.16
C GLY A 176 25.44 -1.14 13.60
N GLY A 177 24.11 -1.19 13.77
CA GLY A 177 23.40 -2.38 14.26
C GLY A 177 22.26 -2.06 15.21
N THR A 178 21.82 -3.05 15.97
CA THR A 178 20.81 -2.85 17.03
C THR A 178 21.52 -2.38 18.30
N VAL A 179 21.16 -1.20 18.77
CA VAL A 179 21.57 -0.64 20.07
C VAL A 179 20.38 -0.78 21.01
N TYR A 180 20.63 -1.01 22.27
CA TYR A 180 19.59 -1.09 23.29
C TYR A 180 19.58 0.20 24.11
N ARG A 181 18.47 0.92 24.03
CA ARG A 181 18.24 2.11 24.84
C ARG A 181 17.57 1.69 26.15
N GLU A 182 18.17 2.10 27.27
CA GLU A 182 17.57 1.89 28.59
C GLU A 182 16.51 2.96 28.86
N ILE A 183 15.32 2.51 29.26
CA ILE A 183 14.18 3.36 29.60
C ILE A 183 13.68 3.01 31.00
N THR A 184 13.29 4.02 31.79
CA THR A 184 12.73 3.82 33.11
C THR A 184 11.41 3.04 33.02
N THR A 185 11.27 2.05 33.88
CA THR A 185 10.07 1.22 33.97
C THR A 185 8.95 2.01 34.66
N THR A 186 7.96 2.38 33.87
CA THR A 186 6.69 2.96 34.32
C THR A 186 5.55 2.16 33.71
N PHE A 187 4.34 2.35 34.21
CA PHE A 187 3.16 1.73 33.58
C PHE A 187 3.11 2.06 32.07
N TRP A 188 3.34 3.31 31.70
CA TRP A 188 3.27 3.77 30.30
C TRP A 188 4.37 3.13 29.43
N THR A 189 5.59 3.02 29.94
CA THR A 189 6.70 2.40 29.17
C THR A 189 6.54 0.88 29.10
N ALA A 190 6.15 0.21 30.19
CA ALA A 190 5.96 -1.23 30.22
C ALA A 190 4.81 -1.70 29.29
N PHE A 191 3.73 -0.91 29.18
CA PHE A 191 2.57 -1.22 28.34
C PHE A 191 2.56 -0.46 27.00
N SER A 192 3.62 0.24 26.63
CA SER A 192 3.71 1.04 25.41
C SER A 192 3.37 0.23 24.16
N LEU A 193 3.86 -1.01 24.05
CA LEU A 193 3.58 -1.89 22.93
C LEU A 193 2.15 -2.43 22.94
N VAL A 194 1.50 -2.57 24.11
CA VAL A 194 0.06 -2.90 24.19
C VAL A 194 -0.77 -1.75 23.64
N PHE A 195 -0.46 -0.51 24.01
CA PHE A 195 -1.12 0.66 23.43
C PHE A 195 -0.91 0.76 21.92
N ALA A 196 0.30 0.47 21.44
CA ALA A 196 0.60 0.39 20.02
C ALA A 196 -0.23 -0.70 19.31
N GLN A 197 -0.43 -1.87 19.91
CA GLN A 197 -1.30 -2.94 19.38
C GLN A 197 -2.77 -2.51 19.30
N ILE A 198 -3.29 -1.83 20.33
CA ILE A 198 -4.67 -1.31 20.35
C ILE A 198 -4.84 -0.29 19.21
N LEU A 199 -3.92 0.67 19.10
CA LEU A 199 -3.94 1.69 18.05
C LEU A 199 -3.84 1.08 16.65
N LEU A 200 -2.92 0.13 16.44
CA LEU A 200 -2.77 -0.61 15.19
C LEU A 200 -4.08 -1.32 14.82
N THR A 201 -4.66 -2.06 15.75
CA THR A 201 -5.89 -2.82 15.52
C THR A 201 -7.05 -1.90 15.18
N ALA A 202 -7.25 -0.81 15.94
CA ALA A 202 -8.28 0.18 15.67
C ALA A 202 -8.08 0.86 14.31
N THR A 203 -6.85 1.23 13.97
CA THR A 203 -6.49 1.85 12.69
C THR A 203 -6.79 0.91 11.52
N VAL A 204 -6.44 -0.37 11.62
CA VAL A 204 -6.70 -1.33 10.55
C VAL A 204 -8.20 -1.60 10.41
N ILE A 205 -8.95 -1.74 11.51
CA ILE A 205 -10.42 -1.88 11.46
C ILE A 205 -11.06 -0.66 10.78
N GLY A 206 -10.63 0.56 11.16
CA GLY A 206 -11.09 1.80 10.55
C GLY A 206 -10.76 1.88 9.05
N THR A 207 -9.54 1.48 8.67
CA THR A 207 -9.11 1.40 7.27
C THR A 207 -9.95 0.42 6.47
N VAL A 208 -10.19 -0.79 7.01
CA VAL A 208 -11.05 -1.80 6.37
C VAL A 208 -12.47 -1.25 6.21
N ALA A 209 -13.05 -0.63 7.24
CA ALA A 209 -14.37 -0.03 7.18
C ALA A 209 -14.45 1.08 6.12
N ALA A 210 -13.41 1.89 5.96
CA ALA A 210 -13.31 2.93 4.93
C ALA A 210 -13.21 2.31 3.52
N VAL A 211 -12.38 1.27 3.34
CA VAL A 211 -12.21 0.54 2.07
C VAL A 211 -13.52 -0.12 1.64
N LEU A 212 -14.26 -0.74 2.56
CA LEU A 212 -15.55 -1.35 2.25
C LEU A 212 -16.63 -0.33 1.81
N ARG A 213 -16.43 0.94 2.10
CA ARG A 213 -17.30 2.06 1.69
C ARG A 213 -16.71 2.88 0.53
N ALA A 214 -15.54 2.50 0.02
CA ALA A 214 -14.90 3.19 -1.08
C ALA A 214 -15.72 3.08 -2.36
N ARG A 215 -15.58 4.06 -3.25
CA ARG A 215 -16.20 4.02 -4.57
C ARG A 215 -15.69 2.82 -5.35
N ALA A 216 -16.61 2.04 -5.94
CA ALA A 216 -16.27 0.99 -6.87
C ALA A 216 -15.95 1.58 -8.26
N ASP A 217 -14.90 1.09 -8.91
CA ASP A 217 -14.64 1.32 -10.34
C ASP A 217 -15.07 0.07 -11.08
N LEU A 218 -16.31 0.11 -11.60
CA LEU A 218 -16.93 -1.01 -12.29
C LEU A 218 -16.60 -0.94 -13.77
N ASP A 219 -16.38 -2.10 -14.38
CA ASP A 219 -16.27 -2.20 -15.84
C ASP A 219 -17.63 -1.91 -16.47
N VAL A 220 -17.70 -0.78 -17.18
CA VAL A 220 -18.93 -0.30 -17.81
C VAL A 220 -19.42 -1.26 -18.89
N SER A 221 -18.51 -2.00 -19.54
CA SER A 221 -18.85 -2.99 -20.56
C SER A 221 -19.55 -4.23 -19.96
N ARG A 222 -19.23 -4.60 -18.71
CA ARG A 222 -19.75 -5.78 -18.00
C ARG A 222 -20.06 -5.46 -16.53
N PRO A 223 -21.11 -4.70 -16.24
CA PRO A 223 -21.34 -4.13 -14.92
C PRO A 223 -21.63 -5.17 -13.83
N ARG A 224 -22.46 -6.19 -14.11
CA ARG A 224 -22.85 -7.20 -13.11
C ARG A 224 -21.69 -8.10 -12.71
N SER A 225 -20.98 -8.66 -13.69
CA SER A 225 -19.81 -9.52 -13.44
C SER A 225 -18.67 -8.74 -12.77
N SER A 226 -18.52 -7.47 -13.10
CA SER A 226 -17.56 -6.56 -12.49
C SER A 226 -17.93 -6.26 -11.02
N ALA A 227 -19.23 -6.07 -10.70
CA ALA A 227 -19.70 -5.88 -9.33
C ALA A 227 -19.47 -7.14 -8.47
N ALA A 228 -19.74 -8.34 -8.99
CA ALA A 228 -19.49 -9.59 -8.28
C ALA A 228 -17.97 -9.78 -7.98
N ARG A 229 -17.11 -9.55 -8.98
CA ARG A 229 -15.65 -9.56 -8.78
C ARG A 229 -15.21 -8.53 -7.74
N HIS A 230 -15.76 -7.34 -7.77
CA HIS A 230 -15.43 -6.27 -6.82
C HIS A 230 -15.82 -6.64 -5.38
N ARG A 231 -17.00 -7.24 -5.15
CA ARG A 231 -17.42 -7.75 -3.84
C ARG A 231 -16.43 -8.79 -3.29
N ARG A 232 -16.06 -9.76 -4.12
CA ARG A 232 -15.09 -10.80 -3.74
C ARG A 232 -13.71 -10.19 -3.43
N TYR A 233 -13.27 -9.23 -4.25
CA TYR A 233 -12.04 -8.47 -4.03
C TYR A 233 -12.05 -7.72 -2.70
N LEU A 234 -13.12 -7.00 -2.36
CA LEU A 234 -13.28 -6.30 -1.09
C LEU A 234 -13.23 -7.26 0.10
N SER A 235 -13.93 -8.40 0.01
CA SER A 235 -13.95 -9.42 1.07
C SER A 235 -12.56 -10.02 1.30
N LEU A 236 -11.82 -10.36 0.24
CA LEU A 236 -10.47 -10.89 0.33
C LEU A 236 -9.50 -9.84 0.89
N THR A 237 -9.58 -8.60 0.41
CA THR A 237 -8.75 -7.48 0.91
C THR A 237 -9.00 -7.23 2.38
N ALA A 238 -10.27 -7.19 2.83
CA ALA A 238 -10.62 -7.00 4.22
C ALA A 238 -10.02 -8.11 5.12
N ARG A 239 -10.18 -9.37 4.73
CA ARG A 239 -9.63 -10.52 5.46
C ARG A 239 -8.11 -10.50 5.51
N SER A 240 -7.46 -10.18 4.39
CA SER A 240 -5.99 -10.09 4.33
C SER A 240 -5.45 -8.96 5.20
N LEU A 241 -6.05 -7.77 5.19
CA LEU A 241 -5.63 -6.65 6.03
C LEU A 241 -5.78 -6.97 7.52
N LEU A 242 -6.89 -7.60 7.92
CA LEU A 242 -7.09 -8.03 9.31
C LEU A 242 -6.14 -9.16 9.72
N GLY A 243 -5.84 -10.09 8.80
CA GLY A 243 -4.83 -11.13 9.02
C GLY A 243 -3.42 -10.55 9.20
N ILE A 244 -3.04 -9.57 8.37
CA ILE A 244 -1.77 -8.85 8.51
C ILE A 244 -1.71 -8.10 9.85
N ALA A 245 -2.81 -7.47 10.29
CA ALA A 245 -2.86 -6.84 11.60
C ALA A 245 -2.61 -7.82 12.74
N ALA A 246 -3.16 -9.05 12.65
CA ALA A 246 -2.91 -10.09 13.64
C ALA A 246 -1.43 -10.52 13.68
N LEU A 247 -0.78 -10.64 12.51
CA LEU A 247 0.64 -10.95 12.41
C LEU A 247 1.53 -9.82 12.98
N LEU A 248 1.18 -8.57 12.73
CA LEU A 248 1.88 -7.43 13.30
C LEU A 248 1.68 -7.34 14.82
N ASN A 249 0.48 -7.66 15.32
CA ASN A 249 0.24 -7.75 16.76
C ASN A 249 1.06 -8.90 17.39
N LEU A 250 1.21 -10.03 16.71
CA LEU A 250 2.06 -11.13 17.16
C LEU A 250 3.54 -10.70 17.23
N MET A 251 4.00 -9.91 16.26
CA MET A 251 5.34 -9.30 16.32
C MET A 251 5.50 -8.40 17.54
N LEU A 252 4.50 -7.54 17.81
CA LEU A 252 4.53 -6.65 18.98
C LEU A 252 4.46 -7.42 20.31
N LEU A 253 3.74 -8.55 20.38
CA LEU A 253 3.76 -9.46 21.53
C LEU A 253 5.19 -10.01 21.76
N GLY A 254 5.86 -10.48 20.71
CA GLY A 254 7.24 -10.96 20.81
C GLY A 254 8.21 -9.88 21.28
N LEU A 255 8.07 -8.65 20.76
CA LEU A 255 8.88 -7.51 21.19
C LEU A 255 8.59 -7.13 22.66
N SER A 256 7.33 -7.19 23.10
CA SER A 256 6.97 -6.99 24.50
C SER A 256 7.62 -8.02 25.41
N GLY A 257 7.61 -9.29 25.02
CA GLY A 257 8.28 -10.37 25.77
C GLY A 257 9.79 -10.15 25.86
N MET A 258 10.44 -9.72 24.78
CA MET A 258 11.87 -9.38 24.79
C MET A 258 12.17 -8.19 25.72
N MET A 259 11.34 -7.16 25.67
CA MET A 259 11.48 -5.97 26.51
C MET A 259 11.33 -6.32 28.01
N TRP A 260 10.34 -7.12 28.36
CA TRP A 260 10.07 -7.51 29.76
C TRP A 260 11.08 -8.52 30.31
N SER A 261 11.71 -9.34 29.47
CA SER A 261 12.75 -10.32 29.87
C SER A 261 14.18 -9.81 29.77
N ASP A 262 14.38 -8.52 29.41
CA ASP A 262 15.69 -7.93 29.07
C ASP A 262 16.49 -8.77 28.06
N SER A 263 15.79 -9.43 27.14
CA SER A 263 16.43 -10.28 26.14
C SER A 263 17.10 -9.43 25.06
N ARG A 264 18.42 -9.54 24.95
CA ARG A 264 19.24 -8.82 23.95
C ARG A 264 19.70 -9.72 22.81
N SER A 265 19.07 -10.88 22.64
CA SER A 265 19.43 -11.84 21.60
C SER A 265 19.02 -11.34 20.20
N GLY A 266 20.00 -11.05 19.34
CA GLY A 266 19.76 -10.68 17.94
C GLY A 266 19.07 -11.79 17.13
N ALA A 267 19.29 -13.05 17.45
CA ALA A 267 18.63 -14.18 16.81
C ALA A 267 17.13 -14.20 17.14
N VAL A 268 16.78 -14.01 18.42
CA VAL A 268 15.37 -13.93 18.85
C VAL A 268 14.69 -12.71 18.21
N LEU A 269 15.35 -11.54 18.21
CA LEU A 269 14.82 -10.34 17.55
C LEU A 269 14.55 -10.58 16.05
N SER A 270 15.48 -11.24 15.36
CA SER A 270 15.31 -11.58 13.92
C SER A 270 14.14 -12.52 13.68
N LEU A 271 13.88 -13.47 14.56
CA LEU A 271 12.73 -14.38 14.46
C LEU A 271 11.42 -13.64 14.77
N VAL A 272 11.39 -12.86 15.84
CA VAL A 272 10.21 -12.10 16.29
C VAL A 272 9.75 -11.11 15.20
N ILE A 273 10.67 -10.47 14.50
CA ILE A 273 10.34 -9.54 13.41
C ILE A 273 10.18 -10.28 12.09
N GLY A 274 11.11 -11.17 11.74
CA GLY A 274 11.20 -11.77 10.42
C GLY A 274 10.04 -12.71 10.09
N VAL A 275 9.65 -13.57 11.03
CA VAL A 275 8.57 -14.55 10.79
C VAL A 275 7.23 -13.88 10.51
N PRO A 276 6.73 -12.94 11.34
CA PRO A 276 5.47 -12.25 11.05
C PRO A 276 5.52 -11.40 9.77
N LEU A 277 6.67 -10.77 9.47
CA LEU A 277 6.81 -9.99 8.23
C LEU A 277 6.78 -10.89 6.99
N ILE A 278 7.48 -12.03 6.98
CA ILE A 278 7.44 -12.99 5.88
C ILE A 278 6.01 -13.49 5.70
N ALA A 279 5.32 -13.84 6.78
CA ALA A 279 3.93 -14.26 6.74
C ALA A 279 3.00 -13.16 6.20
N ALA A 280 3.19 -11.89 6.60
CA ALA A 280 2.43 -10.75 6.09
C ALA A 280 2.65 -10.53 4.59
N VAL A 281 3.90 -10.67 4.11
CA VAL A 281 4.21 -10.64 2.68
C VAL A 281 3.51 -11.80 1.97
N ALA A 282 3.58 -13.02 2.49
CA ALA A 282 2.91 -14.18 1.90
C ALA A 282 1.39 -13.98 1.78
N VAL A 283 0.75 -13.40 2.80
CA VAL A 283 -0.69 -13.04 2.78
C VAL A 283 -1.00 -11.96 1.74
N SER A 284 -0.04 -11.09 1.42
CA SER A 284 -0.22 -10.02 0.43
C SER A 284 -0.09 -10.49 -1.02
N VAL A 285 0.66 -11.58 -1.29
CA VAL A 285 0.90 -12.10 -2.64
C VAL A 285 -0.39 -12.42 -3.42
N PRO A 286 -1.41 -13.10 -2.86
CA PRO A 286 -2.66 -13.34 -3.55
C PRO A 286 -3.37 -12.04 -3.99
N LEU A 287 -3.31 -10.97 -3.18
CA LEU A 287 -3.94 -9.68 -3.53
C LEU A 287 -3.33 -9.07 -4.80
N VAL A 288 -2.02 -9.19 -4.98
CA VAL A 288 -1.34 -8.73 -6.21
C VAL A 288 -1.76 -9.57 -7.41
N ARG A 289 -1.90 -10.89 -7.24
CA ARG A 289 -2.32 -11.81 -8.32
C ARG A 289 -3.75 -11.58 -8.79
N ILE A 290 -4.64 -11.19 -7.90
CA ILE A 290 -6.06 -10.88 -8.18
C ILE A 290 -6.20 -9.67 -9.10
N GLY A 291 -5.22 -8.78 -9.12
CA GLY A 291 -5.20 -7.58 -9.95
C GLY A 291 -6.04 -6.42 -9.39
N PRO A 292 -5.93 -5.24 -10.02
CA PRO A 292 -6.65 -4.05 -9.60
C PRO A 292 -8.16 -4.28 -9.59
N GLY A 293 -8.84 -3.96 -8.47
CA GLY A 293 -10.29 -4.12 -8.33
C GLY A 293 -10.83 -5.55 -8.50
N GLY A 294 -9.96 -6.57 -8.49
CA GLY A 294 -10.36 -7.96 -8.71
C GLY A 294 -10.49 -8.33 -10.18
N SER A 295 -9.88 -7.57 -11.08
CA SER A 295 -10.01 -7.73 -12.54
C SER A 295 -9.65 -9.13 -13.08
N ARG A 296 -8.85 -9.90 -12.33
CA ARG A 296 -8.42 -11.26 -12.70
C ARG A 296 -9.10 -12.36 -11.89
N LEU A 297 -10.05 -12.02 -11.02
CA LEU A 297 -10.83 -13.04 -10.32
C LEU A 297 -11.72 -13.77 -11.34
N ALA A 298 -11.55 -15.10 -11.40
CA ALA A 298 -12.53 -15.95 -12.05
C ALA A 298 -13.85 -15.88 -11.26
N LEU A 299 -14.96 -15.68 -11.95
CA LEU A 299 -16.29 -15.88 -11.38
C LEU A 299 -16.58 -17.38 -11.41
N GLU A 300 -16.93 -17.97 -10.26
CA GLU A 300 -17.48 -19.30 -10.22
C GLU A 300 -18.90 -19.27 -10.80
N SER A 301 -19.28 -20.33 -11.52
CA SER A 301 -20.65 -20.47 -12.04
C SER A 301 -21.63 -20.43 -10.86
N GLY A 302 -22.37 -19.32 -10.72
CA GLY A 302 -23.25 -19.06 -9.58
C GLY A 302 -22.99 -17.80 -8.78
N ASP A 303 -21.85 -17.14 -8.94
CA ASP A 303 -21.49 -15.91 -8.17
C ASP A 303 -22.26 -14.64 -8.64
N GLY A 304 -23.08 -14.73 -9.68
CA GLY A 304 -23.90 -13.62 -10.16
C GLY A 304 -25.38 -13.80 -9.82
N PRO A 305 -26.12 -12.71 -9.58
CA PRO A 305 -27.58 -12.78 -9.47
C PRO A 305 -28.16 -13.30 -10.79
N GLY A 306 -28.56 -14.57 -10.81
CA GLY A 306 -29.24 -15.17 -11.95
C GLY A 306 -28.46 -16.20 -12.79
N GLY A 307 -27.25 -16.62 -12.36
CA GLY A 307 -26.51 -17.72 -13.05
C GLY A 307 -26.11 -17.43 -14.50
N LEU A 308 -26.09 -16.17 -14.90
CA LEU A 308 -25.80 -15.74 -16.26
C LEU A 308 -24.32 -15.90 -16.56
N ASP A 309 -24.01 -16.72 -17.54
CA ASP A 309 -22.72 -16.73 -18.20
C ASP A 309 -22.45 -15.31 -18.72
N GLY A 310 -21.31 -14.72 -18.34
CA GLY A 310 -20.98 -13.30 -18.59
C GLY A 310 -20.86 -12.90 -20.08
N SER A 311 -21.30 -13.76 -21.00
CA SER A 311 -21.26 -13.53 -22.44
C SER A 311 -22.31 -12.53 -22.94
N ASP A 312 -23.43 -12.34 -22.21
CA ASP A 312 -24.58 -11.52 -22.67
C ASP A 312 -24.62 -10.08 -22.09
N GLU A 313 -23.61 -9.66 -21.30
CA GLU A 313 -23.62 -8.35 -20.61
C GLU A 313 -23.09 -7.17 -21.42
N GLY A 314 -22.70 -7.34 -22.68
CA GLY A 314 -22.04 -6.30 -23.48
C GLY A 314 -22.89 -5.03 -23.64
N THR A 315 -22.64 -3.98 -22.83
CA THR A 315 -23.35 -2.69 -22.94
C THR A 315 -22.91 -1.85 -24.14
N GLY A 316 -21.76 -2.17 -24.75
CA GLY A 316 -21.14 -1.36 -25.81
C GLY A 316 -20.66 0.01 -25.32
N LEU A 317 -20.64 0.24 -24.01
CA LEU A 317 -20.16 1.48 -23.41
C LEU A 317 -18.69 1.38 -23.04
N VAL A 318 -17.98 2.49 -23.10
CA VAL A 318 -16.60 2.66 -22.60
C VAL A 318 -16.60 3.52 -21.34
N PRO A 319 -15.63 3.31 -20.42
CA PRO A 319 -15.49 4.16 -19.25
C PRO A 319 -15.33 5.63 -19.64
N ARG A 320 -16.07 6.51 -18.94
CA ARG A 320 -15.98 7.95 -19.16
C ARG A 320 -14.56 8.46 -18.95
N ASP A 321 -14.13 9.37 -19.82
CA ASP A 321 -12.90 10.11 -19.64
C ASP A 321 -13.00 11.06 -18.45
N ASP A 322 -12.25 10.77 -17.41
CA ASP A 322 -12.17 11.54 -16.16
C ASP A 322 -10.77 12.08 -15.87
N ASP A 323 -9.90 12.15 -16.89
CA ASP A 323 -8.49 12.59 -16.75
C ASP A 323 -8.36 13.98 -16.14
N ARG A 324 -9.32 14.87 -16.38
CA ARG A 324 -9.37 16.23 -15.83
C ARG A 324 -9.34 16.32 -14.30
N HIS A 325 -9.72 15.24 -13.61
CA HIS A 325 -9.74 15.18 -12.14
C HIS A 325 -8.50 14.50 -11.56
N TRP A 326 -7.57 14.06 -12.42
CA TRP A 326 -6.36 13.37 -12.02
C TRP A 326 -5.12 14.20 -12.28
N TYR A 327 -4.33 14.41 -11.23
CA TYR A 327 -3.11 15.21 -11.21
C TYR A 327 -1.89 14.31 -10.95
N GLY A 328 -0.68 14.89 -11.11
CA GLY A 328 0.56 14.16 -10.83
C GLY A 328 0.70 12.87 -11.64
N ALA A 329 0.36 12.91 -12.93
CA ALA A 329 0.40 11.74 -13.84
C ALA A 329 -0.48 10.58 -13.35
N GLY A 330 -1.68 10.87 -12.84
CA GLY A 330 -2.66 9.89 -12.41
C GLY A 330 -2.47 9.39 -10.97
N THR A 331 -1.65 10.05 -10.16
CA THR A 331 -1.40 9.64 -8.77
C THR A 331 -2.33 10.31 -7.76
N VAL A 332 -2.78 11.54 -8.03
CA VAL A 332 -3.60 12.36 -7.13
C VAL A 332 -4.97 12.59 -7.75
N TYR A 333 -6.02 12.26 -7.04
CA TYR A 333 -7.40 12.54 -7.43
C TYR A 333 -7.95 13.74 -6.66
N ALA A 334 -8.49 14.73 -7.38
CA ALA A 334 -9.12 15.90 -6.78
C ALA A 334 -10.41 16.26 -7.54
N ASN A 335 -11.54 16.03 -6.89
CA ASN A 335 -12.86 16.40 -7.40
C ASN A 335 -13.78 16.76 -6.23
N ALA A 336 -14.15 18.04 -6.12
CA ALA A 336 -15.03 18.53 -5.04
C ALA A 336 -16.48 18.04 -5.20
N ASP A 337 -16.91 17.76 -6.43
CA ASP A 337 -18.27 17.30 -6.74
C ASP A 337 -18.46 15.81 -6.48
N ASP A 338 -17.35 15.05 -6.30
CA ASP A 338 -17.42 13.62 -6.00
C ASP A 338 -17.55 13.42 -4.48
N PRO A 339 -18.68 12.87 -3.99
CA PRO A 339 -18.89 12.63 -2.56
C PRO A 339 -17.98 11.54 -1.97
N ALA A 340 -17.31 10.74 -2.83
CA ALA A 340 -16.42 9.67 -2.37
C ALA A 340 -15.13 10.23 -1.77
N ILE A 341 -14.77 9.76 -0.56
CA ILE A 341 -13.50 10.10 0.10
C ILE A 341 -12.37 9.21 -0.45
N LEU A 342 -12.68 7.92 -0.67
CA LEU A 342 -11.73 6.95 -1.23
C LEU A 342 -12.18 6.55 -2.63
N VAL A 343 -11.25 6.62 -3.58
CA VAL A 343 -11.45 6.22 -4.97
C VAL A 343 -10.37 5.21 -5.39
N PRO A 344 -10.67 4.30 -6.33
CA PRO A 344 -9.66 3.36 -6.85
C PRO A 344 -8.48 4.11 -7.46
N ARG A 345 -7.27 3.61 -7.21
CA ARG A 345 -6.05 4.18 -7.80
C ARG A 345 -5.98 3.92 -9.29
N ARG A 346 -5.46 4.88 -10.03
CA ARG A 346 -5.08 4.70 -11.44
C ARG A 346 -3.71 4.05 -11.61
N VAL A 347 -2.82 4.32 -10.67
CA VAL A 347 -1.45 3.80 -10.65
C VAL A 347 -1.30 2.88 -9.46
N GLY A 348 -1.00 1.63 -9.71
CA GLY A 348 -0.94 0.59 -8.68
C GLY A 348 -2.30 0.01 -8.32
N THR A 349 -2.34 -0.75 -7.24
CA THR A 349 -3.54 -1.38 -6.68
C THR A 349 -4.04 -0.63 -5.45
N GLY A 350 -5.31 -0.78 -5.11
CA GLY A 350 -5.92 -0.21 -3.91
C GLY A 350 -6.63 1.12 -4.17
N TRP A 351 -6.64 1.99 -3.17
CA TRP A 351 -7.41 3.24 -3.16
C TRP A 351 -6.52 4.44 -2.90
N THR A 352 -6.97 5.60 -3.34
CA THR A 352 -6.40 6.91 -3.00
C THR A 352 -7.49 7.80 -2.44
N VAL A 353 -7.08 8.85 -1.74
CA VAL A 353 -8.02 9.84 -1.20
C VAL A 353 -8.38 10.87 -2.27
N ASN A 354 -9.62 11.34 -2.22
CA ASN A 354 -10.07 12.50 -2.97
C ASN A 354 -9.68 13.77 -2.21
N VAL A 355 -8.55 14.37 -2.59
CA VAL A 355 -8.06 15.59 -1.92
C VAL A 355 -8.94 16.83 -2.18
N GLY A 356 -9.84 16.77 -3.17
CA GLY A 356 -10.84 17.80 -3.43
C GLY A 356 -12.09 17.68 -2.54
N ASN A 357 -12.27 16.55 -1.82
CA ASN A 357 -13.45 16.33 -1.01
C ASN A 357 -13.38 17.13 0.32
N PRO A 358 -14.34 18.01 0.61
CA PRO A 358 -14.30 18.84 1.82
C PRO A 358 -14.33 18.03 3.12
N ARG A 359 -14.99 16.86 3.14
CA ARG A 359 -15.00 15.97 4.32
C ARG A 359 -13.61 15.41 4.61
N PHE A 360 -12.86 15.03 3.56
CA PHE A 360 -11.47 14.60 3.72
C PHE A 360 -10.59 15.72 4.28
N LEU A 361 -10.73 16.95 3.78
CA LEU A 361 -9.97 18.11 4.27
C LEU A 361 -10.25 18.38 5.76
N ILE A 362 -11.51 18.33 6.19
CA ILE A 362 -11.90 18.51 7.59
C ILE A 362 -11.30 17.40 8.47
N ILE A 363 -11.41 16.13 8.06
CA ILE A 363 -10.84 14.99 8.81
C ILE A 363 -9.33 15.14 8.93
N SER A 364 -8.65 15.49 7.84
CA SER A 364 -7.19 15.66 7.82
C SER A 364 -6.74 16.81 8.71
N ALA A 365 -7.46 17.95 8.68
CA ALA A 365 -7.19 19.10 9.54
C ALA A 365 -7.38 18.73 11.03
N ALA A 366 -8.43 17.98 11.37
CA ALA A 366 -8.67 17.51 12.72
C ALA A 366 -7.55 16.58 13.22
N VAL A 367 -7.12 15.62 12.39
CA VAL A 367 -6.02 14.70 12.71
C VAL A 367 -4.71 15.45 12.92
N LEU A 368 -4.39 16.41 12.05
CA LEU A 368 -3.19 17.25 12.19
C LEU A 368 -3.24 18.13 13.45
N ALA A 369 -4.39 18.70 13.78
CA ALA A 369 -4.57 19.48 15.00
C ALA A 369 -4.37 18.64 16.27
N ILE A 370 -4.91 17.40 16.29
CA ILE A 370 -4.72 16.46 17.41
C ILE A 370 -3.23 16.08 17.52
N ALA A 371 -2.57 15.76 16.41
CA ALA A 371 -1.14 15.42 16.40
C ALA A 371 -0.26 16.58 16.89
N ALA A 372 -0.54 17.79 16.42
CA ALA A 372 0.17 19.00 16.87
C ALA A 372 -0.05 19.24 18.35
N GLY A 373 -1.30 19.13 18.84
CA GLY A 373 -1.62 19.26 20.26
C GLY A 373 -0.90 18.22 21.13
N ALA A 374 -0.87 16.98 20.70
CA ALA A 374 -0.14 15.91 21.41
C ALA A 374 1.38 16.18 21.46
N THR A 375 1.96 16.70 20.37
CA THR A 375 3.37 17.09 20.33
C THR A 375 3.67 18.25 21.29
N VAL A 376 2.83 19.28 21.32
CA VAL A 376 2.98 20.42 22.24
C VAL A 376 2.90 19.95 23.69
N VAL A 377 1.93 19.10 24.03
CA VAL A 377 1.80 18.54 25.38
C VAL A 377 3.04 17.71 25.75
N SER A 378 3.53 16.88 24.84
CA SER A 378 4.75 16.06 25.06
C SER A 378 6.00 16.92 25.34
N VAL A 379 6.14 18.04 24.63
CA VAL A 379 7.27 18.98 24.83
C VAL A 379 7.10 19.81 26.10
N ALA A 380 5.86 20.12 26.50
CA ALA A 380 5.59 20.91 27.69
C ALA A 380 5.71 20.13 29.02
N VAL A 381 5.57 18.80 28.96
CA VAL A 381 5.60 17.90 30.14
C VAL A 381 6.95 17.19 30.29
N GLY A 382 7.79 17.13 29.23
CA GLY A 382 9.14 16.56 29.24
C GLY A 382 10.20 17.63 29.42
#